data_bb5b6f2f030089eb40dd82f248e12da6
#
_entry.id   bb5b6f2f030089eb40dd82f248e12da6
#
_cell.length_a   1.000
_cell.length_b   1.000
_cell.length_c   1.000
_cell.angle_alpha   90.00
_cell.angle_beta   90.00
_cell.angle_gamma   90.00
#
_symmetry.space_group_name_H-M   'P 1'
#
loop_
_entity.id
_entity.type
_entity.pdbx_description
1 polymer ?
#
loop_
_entity_poly.entity_id
_entity_poly.type
_entity_poly.pdbx_seq_one_letter_code
_entity_poly.pdbx_strand_id
1 'polypeptide(L)'
;ANLVVVNLYLLGGVRNATPETAGIEPFYLAVSEQGTERQSKDALRRAMARTGSSTALDASDDWTLFGIRTTTEVLDSVWGIFTDRLLRPRLDPAEIDFIRNQALSGLTQVNEHPEPLLARAVDSIAFRGHPYGLSPTGSAASLSAITRESLLQWRRDQLVKSRLLLVVVGNVPRAKFEQMVASSLGTLPTGTYTWTMPDTLPARASSLAVISRALPTNYLSGTYRGPRANEKDAAALRVTAAVLSGQMFSEIRSKNNLTYTAAAPYSDRALVSGSLYVTTTLPDSALKIMRDQVRLLQEITIPTQALAPLIQQFLTEYFLDNETSTAQADFLARSQLYKGDWHAAERFIADLRAVTGEDVRRVSRRYLRDVQWVYIGDPARITRRI
;
A
#
# COMPACT_ATOMS: atom_id res chain seq x y z
N ALA A 1 4.80 5.32 28.10
CA ALA A 1 5.60 4.29 27.43
C ALA A 1 6.82 4.96 26.82
N ASN A 2 8.00 4.34 26.99
CA ASN A 2 9.26 4.88 26.42
C ASN A 2 9.47 4.44 24.97
N LEU A 3 8.41 3.96 24.29
CA LEU A 3 8.47 3.53 22.91
C LEU A 3 8.60 4.73 21.97
N VAL A 4 9.50 4.61 21.01
CA VAL A 4 9.72 5.56 19.92
C VAL A 4 9.63 4.84 18.59
N VAL A 5 8.81 5.36 17.70
CA VAL A 5 8.71 4.95 16.30
C VAL A 5 9.27 6.07 15.45
N VAL A 6 10.19 5.73 14.58
CA VAL A 6 10.74 6.65 13.56
C VAL A 6 10.52 6.02 12.21
N ASN A 7 9.66 6.62 11.40
CA ASN A 7 9.35 6.19 10.04
C ASN A 7 9.89 7.20 9.04
N LEU A 8 10.82 6.76 8.20
CA LEU A 8 11.29 7.49 7.03
C LEU A 8 10.55 6.99 5.79
N TYR A 9 9.87 7.88 5.13
CA TYR A 9 9.17 7.63 3.87
C TYR A 9 10.02 8.21 2.74
N LEU A 10 10.49 7.34 1.85
CA LEU A 10 11.13 7.70 0.58
C LEU A 10 10.01 7.95 -0.42
N LEU A 11 9.73 9.23 -0.69
CA LEU A 11 8.56 9.65 -1.45
C LEU A 11 8.62 9.23 -2.92
N GLY A 12 7.48 8.82 -3.44
CA GLY A 12 7.29 8.41 -4.82
C GLY A 12 7.12 6.90 -4.99
N GLY A 13 7.75 6.06 -4.16
CA GLY A 13 7.60 4.62 -4.25
C GLY A 13 7.75 4.09 -5.68
N VAL A 14 6.84 3.21 -6.12
CA VAL A 14 6.86 2.66 -7.48
C VAL A 14 6.65 3.73 -8.58
N ARG A 15 6.10 4.89 -8.24
CA ARG A 15 5.91 5.99 -9.20
C ARG A 15 7.22 6.57 -9.73
N ASN A 16 8.31 6.38 -9.00
CA ASN A 16 9.66 6.80 -9.42
C ASN A 16 10.41 5.69 -10.18
N ALA A 17 9.77 4.56 -10.41
CA ALA A 17 10.36 3.42 -11.09
C ALA A 17 9.87 3.30 -12.54
N THR A 18 10.70 2.68 -13.36
CA THR A 18 10.33 2.13 -14.68
C THR A 18 10.18 0.61 -14.57
N PRO A 19 9.66 -0.09 -15.58
CA PRO A 19 9.63 -1.55 -15.58
C PRO A 19 11.00 -2.19 -15.31
N GLU A 20 12.10 -1.54 -15.73
CA GLU A 20 13.48 -2.01 -15.57
C GLU A 20 14.03 -1.75 -14.17
N THR A 21 13.57 -0.70 -13.50
CA THR A 21 14.09 -0.27 -12.18
C THR A 21 13.15 -0.58 -11.03
N ALA A 22 11.95 -1.13 -11.30
CA ALA A 22 10.99 -1.49 -10.26
C ALA A 22 11.61 -2.47 -9.25
N GLY A 23 11.43 -2.18 -7.97
CA GLY A 23 11.98 -2.96 -6.86
C GLY A 23 13.40 -2.58 -6.41
N ILE A 24 14.14 -1.71 -7.12
CA ILE A 24 15.51 -1.35 -6.74
C ILE A 24 15.58 -0.67 -5.36
N GLU A 25 14.60 0.17 -5.04
CA GLU A 25 14.54 0.92 -3.77
C GLU A 25 14.39 0.00 -2.56
N PRO A 26 13.35 -0.85 -2.45
CA PRO A 26 13.26 -1.81 -1.35
C PRO A 26 14.40 -2.84 -1.38
N PHE A 27 14.92 -3.19 -2.54
CA PHE A 27 16.07 -4.07 -2.67
C PHE A 27 17.34 -3.46 -2.03
N TYR A 28 17.64 -2.18 -2.32
CA TYR A 28 18.74 -1.46 -1.66
C TYR A 28 18.63 -1.49 -0.14
N LEU A 29 17.45 -1.22 0.39
CA LEU A 29 17.19 -1.23 1.82
C LEU A 29 17.29 -2.64 2.42
N ALA A 30 16.89 -3.68 1.71
CA ALA A 30 17.05 -5.07 2.14
C ALA A 30 18.53 -5.49 2.17
N VAL A 31 19.32 -5.13 1.15
CA VAL A 31 20.77 -5.40 1.14
C VAL A 31 21.47 -4.64 2.26
N SER A 32 21.01 -3.45 2.64
CA SER A 32 21.58 -2.67 3.74
C SER A 32 21.56 -3.40 5.09
N GLU A 33 20.67 -4.37 5.26
CA GLU A 33 20.59 -5.20 6.47
C GLU A 33 21.73 -6.21 6.58
N GLN A 34 22.41 -6.49 5.46
CA GLN A 34 23.48 -7.47 5.39
C GLN A 34 24.84 -6.90 5.81
N GLY A 35 24.91 -5.63 6.17
CA GLY A 35 26.10 -4.97 6.71
C GLY A 35 26.27 -3.55 6.23
N THR A 36 26.99 -2.77 7.03
CA THR A 36 27.41 -1.41 6.71
C THR A 36 28.93 -1.32 6.63
N GLU A 37 29.45 -0.18 6.19
CA GLU A 37 30.91 0.07 6.21
C GLU A 37 31.52 -0.06 7.61
N ARG A 38 30.71 0.16 8.67
CA ARG A 38 31.14 0.16 10.07
C ARG A 38 30.85 -1.15 10.80
N GLN A 39 29.82 -1.88 10.39
CA GLN A 39 29.34 -3.05 11.13
C GLN A 39 29.04 -4.20 10.18
N SER A 40 29.47 -5.41 10.58
CA SER A 40 29.05 -6.62 9.89
C SER A 40 27.58 -6.95 10.16
N LYS A 41 26.99 -7.79 9.33
CA LYS A 41 25.63 -8.35 9.48
C LYS A 41 25.35 -8.85 10.91
N ASP A 42 26.26 -9.66 11.45
CA ASP A 42 26.09 -10.22 12.79
C ASP A 42 26.21 -9.16 13.89
N ALA A 43 27.05 -8.14 13.71
CA ALA A 43 27.17 -7.03 14.64
C ALA A 43 25.86 -6.21 14.67
N LEU A 44 25.28 -5.91 13.49
CA LEU A 44 23.99 -5.24 13.37
C LEU A 44 22.87 -6.04 14.06
N ARG A 45 22.77 -7.33 13.78
CA ARG A 45 21.74 -8.21 14.39
C ARG A 45 21.88 -8.26 15.90
N ARG A 46 23.11 -8.44 16.42
CA ARG A 46 23.34 -8.43 17.87
C ARG A 46 23.02 -7.10 18.51
N ALA A 47 23.33 -5.99 17.86
CA ALA A 47 23.05 -4.65 18.37
C ALA A 47 21.53 -4.41 18.46
N MET A 48 20.78 -4.75 17.42
CA MET A 48 19.31 -4.64 17.41
C MET A 48 18.67 -5.56 18.45
N ALA A 49 19.14 -6.81 18.57
CA ALA A 49 18.63 -7.77 19.56
C ALA A 49 18.87 -7.29 21.00
N ARG A 50 20.06 -6.76 21.31
CA ARG A 50 20.39 -6.25 22.65
C ARG A 50 19.55 -5.05 23.06
N THR A 51 19.12 -4.24 22.11
CA THR A 51 18.29 -3.05 22.36
C THR A 51 16.80 -3.36 22.35
N GLY A 52 16.39 -4.60 22.00
CA GLY A 52 14.98 -4.95 21.80
C GLY A 52 14.30 -4.16 20.67
N SER A 53 15.12 -3.61 19.76
CA SER A 53 14.65 -2.77 18.68
C SER A 53 14.38 -3.58 17.41
N SER A 54 13.52 -3.07 16.56
CA SER A 54 13.20 -3.69 15.26
C SER A 54 13.21 -2.67 14.14
N THR A 55 13.42 -3.15 12.92
CA THR A 55 13.30 -2.35 11.69
C THR A 55 12.00 -2.70 10.96
N ALA A 56 11.49 -1.77 10.18
CA ALA A 56 10.38 -1.96 9.26
C ALA A 56 10.83 -1.56 7.86
N LEU A 57 10.41 -2.35 6.87
CA LEU A 57 10.57 -2.06 5.45
C LEU A 57 9.26 -2.41 4.77
N ASP A 58 8.66 -1.45 4.09
CA ASP A 58 7.45 -1.66 3.28
C ASP A 58 7.55 -0.86 1.99
N ALA A 59 7.26 -1.51 0.86
CA ALA A 59 7.28 -0.88 -0.45
C ALA A 59 5.85 -0.71 -0.95
N SER A 60 5.48 0.53 -1.25
CA SER A 60 4.14 0.86 -1.71
C SER A 60 4.14 1.67 -3.02
N ASP A 61 2.95 2.03 -3.47
CA ASP A 61 2.76 2.82 -4.68
C ASP A 61 3.35 4.24 -4.55
N ASP A 62 3.21 4.85 -3.38
CA ASP A 62 3.48 6.27 -3.17
C ASP A 62 4.75 6.56 -2.37
N TRP A 63 5.29 5.57 -1.66
CA TRP A 63 6.54 5.65 -0.91
C TRP A 63 7.13 4.28 -0.62
N THR A 64 8.40 4.28 -0.24
CA THR A 64 8.99 3.13 0.47
C THR A 64 9.23 3.55 1.92
N LEU A 65 8.69 2.80 2.85
CA LEU A 65 8.90 2.98 4.28
C LEU A 65 10.19 2.28 4.70
N PHE A 66 11.04 3.01 5.39
CA PHE A 66 12.16 2.47 6.15
C PHE A 66 12.08 3.01 7.58
N GLY A 67 11.83 2.14 8.55
CA GLY A 67 11.51 2.56 9.91
C GLY A 67 12.23 1.78 10.99
N ILE A 68 12.22 2.34 12.20
CA ILE A 68 12.68 1.70 13.43
C ILE A 68 11.65 1.85 14.54
N ARG A 69 11.58 0.82 15.37
CA ARG A 69 10.90 0.84 16.67
C ARG A 69 11.92 0.57 17.75
N THR A 70 11.97 1.45 18.76
CA THR A 70 12.97 1.41 19.80
C THR A 70 12.45 2.08 21.07
N THR A 71 13.25 2.13 22.15
CA THR A 71 12.97 2.93 23.34
C THR A 71 13.79 4.21 23.35
N THR A 72 13.33 5.21 24.11
CA THR A 72 14.04 6.49 24.27
C THR A 72 15.48 6.32 24.76
N GLU A 73 15.73 5.33 25.63
CA GLU A 73 17.05 5.09 26.25
C GLU A 73 18.12 4.65 25.27
N VAL A 74 17.75 3.90 24.23
CA VAL A 74 18.69 3.36 23.23
C VAL A 74 18.56 4.01 21.86
N LEU A 75 17.70 5.05 21.72
CA LEU A 75 17.39 5.73 20.48
C LEU A 75 18.67 6.19 19.75
N ASP A 76 19.63 6.79 20.45
CA ASP A 76 20.86 7.32 19.85
C ASP A 76 21.67 6.21 19.13
N SER A 77 21.80 5.05 19.78
CA SER A 77 22.51 3.89 19.21
C SER A 77 21.75 3.30 18.01
N VAL A 78 20.42 3.16 18.12
CA VAL A 78 19.59 2.58 17.07
C VAL A 78 19.47 3.54 15.88
N TRP A 79 19.40 4.85 16.13
CA TRP A 79 19.47 5.88 15.09
C TRP A 79 20.78 5.82 14.30
N GLY A 80 21.90 5.60 14.99
CA GLY A 80 23.20 5.39 14.35
C GLY A 80 23.20 4.19 13.40
N ILE A 81 22.61 3.06 13.81
CA ILE A 81 22.45 1.87 12.96
C ILE A 81 21.53 2.19 11.76
N PHE A 82 20.39 2.81 12.01
CA PHE A 82 19.42 3.17 11.00
C PHE A 82 20.02 4.04 9.90
N THR A 83 20.72 5.09 10.30
CA THR A 83 21.36 6.02 9.35
C THR A 83 22.57 5.40 8.65
N ASP A 84 23.35 4.54 9.31
CA ASP A 84 24.44 3.81 8.67
C ASP A 84 23.92 2.83 7.60
N ARG A 85 22.83 2.11 7.87
CA ARG A 85 22.20 1.23 6.88
C ARG A 85 21.73 2.01 5.66
N LEU A 86 21.15 3.19 5.87
CA LEU A 86 20.63 4.02 4.76
C LEU A 86 21.76 4.67 3.95
N LEU A 87 22.77 5.23 4.65
CA LEU A 87 23.79 6.09 4.04
C LEU A 87 25.04 5.33 3.61
N ARG A 88 25.41 4.26 4.31
CA ARG A 88 26.69 3.55 4.16
C ARG A 88 26.55 2.03 4.18
N PRO A 89 25.58 1.44 3.44
CA PRO A 89 25.54 -0.02 3.31
C PRO A 89 26.80 -0.50 2.57
N ARG A 90 27.30 -1.69 2.95
CA ARG A 90 28.49 -2.26 2.34
C ARG A 90 28.26 -2.70 0.89
N LEU A 91 27.07 -3.21 0.59
CA LEU A 91 26.67 -3.69 -0.74
C LEU A 91 27.65 -4.76 -1.28
N ASP A 92 27.99 -5.74 -0.45
CA ASP A 92 28.85 -6.86 -0.85
C ASP A 92 28.15 -7.69 -1.95
N PRO A 93 28.88 -8.09 -3.03
CA PRO A 93 28.27 -8.85 -4.14
C PRO A 93 27.57 -10.14 -3.69
N ALA A 94 28.17 -10.89 -2.77
CA ALA A 94 27.55 -12.12 -2.26
C ALA A 94 26.23 -11.87 -1.52
N GLU A 95 26.14 -10.77 -0.78
CA GLU A 95 24.91 -10.41 -0.08
C GLU A 95 23.86 -9.84 -1.04
N ILE A 96 24.27 -9.15 -2.10
CA ILE A 96 23.36 -8.74 -3.20
C ILE A 96 22.75 -9.97 -3.87
N ASP A 97 23.57 -10.98 -4.17
CA ASP A 97 23.10 -12.23 -4.78
C ASP A 97 22.18 -13.02 -3.82
N PHE A 98 22.49 -13.04 -2.54
CA PHE A 98 21.64 -13.64 -1.52
C PHE A 98 20.24 -12.99 -1.47
N ILE A 99 20.17 -11.67 -1.40
CA ILE A 99 18.91 -10.92 -1.37
C ILE A 99 18.16 -11.06 -2.69
N ARG A 100 18.86 -11.08 -3.84
CA ARG A 100 18.24 -11.32 -5.15
C ARG A 100 17.55 -12.69 -5.19
N ASN A 101 18.24 -13.74 -4.76
CA ASN A 101 17.67 -15.08 -4.75
C ASN A 101 16.46 -15.18 -3.80
N GLN A 102 16.53 -14.52 -2.65
CA GLN A 102 15.40 -14.44 -1.72
C GLN A 102 14.19 -13.70 -2.36
N ALA A 103 14.42 -12.57 -3.01
CA ALA A 103 13.38 -11.80 -3.67
C ALA A 103 12.74 -12.57 -4.85
N LEU A 104 13.55 -13.25 -5.67
CA LEU A 104 13.05 -14.10 -6.76
C LEU A 104 12.23 -15.29 -6.24
N SER A 105 12.68 -15.92 -5.16
CA SER A 105 11.91 -16.98 -4.48
C SER A 105 10.57 -16.46 -3.96
N GLY A 106 10.55 -15.26 -3.38
CA GLY A 106 9.32 -14.60 -2.94
C GLY A 106 8.35 -14.35 -4.10
N LEU A 107 8.85 -13.91 -5.28
CA LEU A 107 8.02 -13.75 -6.48
C LEU A 107 7.45 -15.09 -6.98
N THR A 108 8.21 -16.17 -6.89
CA THR A 108 7.72 -17.51 -7.25
C THR A 108 6.56 -17.91 -6.33
N GLN A 109 6.70 -17.72 -5.02
CA GLN A 109 5.63 -17.97 -4.06
C GLN A 109 4.37 -17.15 -4.35
N VAL A 110 4.52 -15.84 -4.67
CA VAL A 110 3.39 -14.99 -5.10
C VAL A 110 2.67 -15.58 -6.32
N ASN A 111 3.42 -16.12 -7.29
CA ASN A 111 2.84 -16.72 -8.48
C ASN A 111 2.13 -18.06 -8.22
N GLU A 112 2.58 -18.82 -7.24
CA GLU A 112 1.99 -20.11 -6.85
C GLU A 112 0.70 -19.95 -6.04
N HIS A 113 0.58 -18.89 -5.25
CA HIS A 113 -0.58 -18.63 -4.42
C HIS A 113 -1.61 -17.76 -5.15
N PRO A 114 -2.89 -18.21 -5.26
CA PRO A 114 -3.88 -17.51 -6.08
C PRO A 114 -4.25 -16.12 -5.57
N GLU A 115 -4.31 -15.88 -4.26
CA GLU A 115 -4.66 -14.55 -3.72
C GLU A 115 -3.60 -13.49 -3.97
N PRO A 116 -2.30 -13.69 -3.64
CA PRO A 116 -1.24 -12.76 -3.99
C PRO A 116 -1.10 -12.54 -5.51
N LEU A 117 -1.25 -13.61 -6.30
CA LEU A 117 -1.26 -13.51 -7.75
C LEU A 117 -2.40 -12.65 -8.26
N LEU A 118 -3.62 -12.83 -7.71
CA LEU A 118 -4.79 -12.05 -8.07
C LEU A 118 -4.58 -10.56 -7.75
N ALA A 119 -4.11 -10.22 -6.54
CA ALA A 119 -3.86 -8.86 -6.12
C ALA A 119 -2.89 -8.13 -7.08
N ARG A 120 -1.77 -8.81 -7.44
CA ARG A 120 -0.81 -8.27 -8.39
C ARG A 120 -1.38 -8.12 -9.81
N ALA A 121 -2.12 -9.11 -10.29
CA ALA A 121 -2.70 -9.10 -11.62
C ALA A 121 -3.76 -8.00 -11.76
N VAL A 122 -4.57 -7.78 -10.73
CA VAL A 122 -5.61 -6.75 -10.69
C VAL A 122 -4.99 -5.35 -10.84
N ASP A 123 -3.97 -5.01 -10.07
CA ASP A 123 -3.31 -3.70 -10.17
C ASP A 123 -2.61 -3.53 -11.52
N SER A 124 -1.91 -4.55 -12.00
CA SER A 124 -1.26 -4.52 -13.31
C SER A 124 -2.24 -4.25 -14.46
N ILE A 125 -3.47 -4.73 -14.37
CA ILE A 125 -4.51 -4.56 -15.40
C ILE A 125 -5.25 -3.24 -15.22
N ALA A 126 -5.68 -2.92 -14.00
CA ALA A 126 -6.46 -1.72 -13.68
C ALA A 126 -5.66 -0.44 -13.90
N PHE A 127 -4.34 -0.50 -13.67
CA PHE A 127 -3.42 0.63 -13.79
C PHE A 127 -2.44 0.49 -14.95
N ARG A 128 -2.79 -0.27 -15.98
CA ARG A 128 -1.94 -0.42 -17.18
C ARG A 128 -1.62 0.93 -17.81
N GLY A 129 -0.33 1.22 -17.99
CA GLY A 129 0.18 2.50 -18.48
C GLY A 129 0.40 3.56 -17.40
N HIS A 130 0.09 3.25 -16.15
CA HIS A 130 0.39 4.07 -14.98
C HIS A 130 1.39 3.32 -14.08
N PRO A 131 2.29 3.99 -13.35
CA PRO A 131 3.25 3.32 -12.47
C PRO A 131 2.62 2.38 -11.42
N TYR A 132 1.40 2.62 -10.96
CA TYR A 132 0.68 1.68 -10.08
C TYR A 132 0.39 0.30 -10.71
N GLY A 133 0.58 0.15 -12.00
CA GLY A 133 0.55 -1.16 -12.66
C GLY A 133 1.84 -1.97 -12.51
N LEU A 134 2.91 -1.36 -11.97
CA LEU A 134 4.16 -2.03 -11.64
C LEU A 134 4.12 -2.56 -10.20
N SER A 135 4.84 -3.63 -9.94
CA SER A 135 5.01 -4.10 -8.55
C SER A 135 6.02 -3.22 -7.81
N PRO A 136 5.70 -2.68 -6.63
CA PRO A 136 6.66 -1.94 -5.81
C PRO A 136 7.90 -2.77 -5.44
N THR A 137 7.75 -4.10 -5.34
CA THR A 137 8.84 -5.04 -5.04
C THR A 137 9.56 -5.56 -6.29
N GLY A 138 9.17 -5.09 -7.47
CA GLY A 138 9.81 -5.44 -8.73
C GLY A 138 9.22 -6.65 -9.43
N SER A 139 9.89 -7.02 -10.52
CA SER A 139 9.65 -8.20 -11.34
C SER A 139 10.88 -9.11 -11.37
N ALA A 140 10.74 -10.35 -11.85
CA ALA A 140 11.89 -11.22 -12.03
C ALA A 140 12.95 -10.59 -12.95
N ALA A 141 12.54 -9.90 -14.01
CA ALA A 141 13.45 -9.23 -14.93
C ALA A 141 14.19 -8.06 -14.27
N SER A 142 13.45 -7.14 -13.60
CA SER A 142 14.09 -6.00 -12.95
C SER A 142 15.01 -6.40 -11.79
N LEU A 143 14.60 -7.36 -10.95
CA LEU A 143 15.42 -7.85 -9.83
C LEU A 143 16.69 -8.57 -10.31
N SER A 144 16.61 -9.34 -11.40
CA SER A 144 17.79 -10.01 -11.99
C SER A 144 18.78 -9.02 -12.58
N ALA A 145 18.33 -7.86 -13.02
CA ALA A 145 19.17 -6.81 -13.60
C ALA A 145 19.87 -5.91 -12.56
N ILE A 146 19.49 -5.99 -11.27
CA ILE A 146 20.09 -5.16 -10.22
C ILE A 146 21.56 -5.57 -10.03
N THR A 147 22.47 -4.59 -10.13
CA THR A 147 23.89 -4.73 -9.84
C THR A 147 24.32 -3.82 -8.71
N ARG A 148 25.52 -4.01 -8.20
CA ARG A 148 26.10 -3.11 -7.20
C ARG A 148 26.19 -1.67 -7.73
N GLU A 149 26.55 -1.52 -8.99
CA GLU A 149 26.66 -0.22 -9.67
C GLU A 149 25.30 0.46 -9.76
N SER A 150 24.25 -0.27 -10.11
CA SER A 150 22.88 0.28 -10.16
C SER A 150 22.36 0.70 -8.78
N LEU A 151 22.71 -0.03 -7.70
CA LEU A 151 22.37 0.36 -6.33
C LEU A 151 23.11 1.62 -5.88
N LEU A 152 24.40 1.74 -6.23
CA LEU A 152 25.19 2.95 -5.95
C LEU A 152 24.68 4.16 -6.75
N GLN A 153 24.26 3.95 -8.00
CA GLN A 153 23.65 5.00 -8.82
C GLN A 153 22.31 5.42 -8.23
N TRP A 154 21.44 4.45 -7.91
CA TRP A 154 20.17 4.75 -7.24
C TRP A 154 20.37 5.59 -5.96
N ARG A 155 21.35 5.22 -5.11
CA ARG A 155 21.67 5.96 -3.89
C ARG A 155 22.02 7.41 -4.18
N ARG A 156 22.89 7.65 -5.18
CA ARG A 156 23.31 9.03 -5.55
C ARG A 156 22.14 9.88 -6.06
N ASP A 157 21.28 9.28 -6.87
CA ASP A 157 20.23 10.01 -7.59
C ASP A 157 18.96 10.16 -6.76
N GLN A 158 18.64 9.16 -5.95
CA GLN A 158 17.34 9.03 -5.32
C GLN A 158 17.35 9.28 -3.81
N LEU A 159 18.49 9.13 -3.13
CA LEU A 159 18.59 9.40 -1.70
C LEU A 159 18.96 10.87 -1.47
N VAL A 160 17.95 11.73 -1.60
CA VAL A 160 18.05 13.18 -1.49
C VAL A 160 17.00 13.72 -0.51
N LYS A 161 17.30 14.83 0.18
CA LYS A 161 16.44 15.41 1.24
C LYS A 161 15.01 15.69 0.76
N SER A 162 14.85 16.18 -0.47
CA SER A 162 13.54 16.51 -1.04
C SER A 162 12.62 15.30 -1.23
N ARG A 163 13.15 14.08 -1.19
CA ARG A 163 12.37 12.82 -1.22
C ARG A 163 12.04 12.25 0.15
N LEU A 164 12.47 12.89 1.24
CA LEU A 164 12.34 12.32 2.58
C LEU A 164 11.21 12.99 3.35
N LEU A 165 10.28 12.19 3.85
CA LEU A 165 9.36 12.57 4.91
C LEU A 165 9.68 11.73 6.15
N LEU A 166 10.04 12.39 7.24
CA LEU A 166 10.35 11.73 8.51
C LEU A 166 9.23 12.00 9.50
N VAL A 167 8.63 10.93 10.02
CA VAL A 167 7.59 10.99 11.04
C VAL A 167 8.09 10.27 12.29
N VAL A 168 7.97 10.95 13.42
CA VAL A 168 8.40 10.44 14.73
C VAL A 168 7.24 10.48 15.69
N VAL A 169 6.96 9.35 16.31
CA VAL A 169 5.93 9.21 17.35
C VAL A 169 6.57 8.63 18.60
N GLY A 170 6.49 9.36 19.70
CA GLY A 170 7.06 8.95 20.98
C GLY A 170 7.49 10.12 21.85
N ASN A 171 7.97 9.81 23.05
CA ASN A 171 8.45 10.81 23.99
C ASN A 171 9.93 11.13 23.72
N VAL A 172 10.19 11.97 22.72
CA VAL A 172 11.53 12.41 22.33
C VAL A 172 11.56 13.95 22.30
N PRO A 173 12.51 14.61 23.00
CA PRO A 173 12.66 16.05 22.89
C PRO A 173 12.94 16.47 21.46
N ARG A 174 12.10 17.34 20.91
CA ARG A 174 12.16 17.77 19.51
C ARG A 174 13.54 18.29 19.11
N ALA A 175 14.11 19.18 19.93
CA ALA A 175 15.42 19.79 19.65
C ALA A 175 16.54 18.73 19.55
N LYS A 176 16.55 17.73 20.42
CA LYS A 176 17.49 16.60 20.38
C LYS A 176 17.36 15.85 19.05
N PHE A 177 16.13 15.50 18.69
CA PHE A 177 15.88 14.72 17.47
C PHE A 177 16.24 15.52 16.21
N GLU A 178 15.91 16.81 16.15
CA GLU A 178 16.31 17.71 15.03
C GLU A 178 17.84 17.77 14.89
N GLN A 179 18.59 17.78 16.00
CA GLN A 179 20.06 17.73 15.95
C GLN A 179 20.58 16.39 15.41
N MET A 180 19.96 15.27 15.82
CA MET A 180 20.29 13.93 15.30
C MET A 180 20.06 13.84 13.79
N VAL A 181 18.94 14.38 13.30
CA VAL A 181 18.61 14.46 11.86
C VAL A 181 19.61 15.36 11.14
N ALA A 182 19.90 16.54 11.65
CA ALA A 182 20.81 17.50 11.01
C ALA A 182 22.21 16.93 10.84
N SER A 183 22.72 16.20 11.84
CA SER A 183 24.06 15.60 11.80
C SER A 183 24.16 14.34 10.94
N SER A 184 23.07 13.78 10.48
CA SER A 184 22.99 12.55 9.69
C SER A 184 22.30 12.75 8.34
N LEU A 185 20.97 12.64 8.27
CA LEU A 185 20.20 12.82 7.05
C LEU A 185 20.32 14.23 6.46
N GLY A 186 20.57 15.23 7.32
CA GLY A 186 20.83 16.62 6.90
C GLY A 186 22.07 16.78 6.02
N THR A 187 22.99 15.82 6.01
CA THR A 187 24.20 15.80 5.15
C THR A 187 23.90 15.41 3.70
N LEU A 188 22.74 14.82 3.43
CA LEU A 188 22.33 14.44 2.08
C LEU A 188 22.16 15.66 1.16
N PRO A 189 22.36 15.50 -0.16
CA PRO A 189 22.02 16.53 -1.14
C PRO A 189 20.56 16.97 -1.00
N THR A 190 20.27 18.24 -1.27
CA THR A 190 18.88 18.73 -1.19
C THR A 190 17.98 18.03 -2.20
N GLY A 191 18.47 17.85 -3.44
CA GLY A 191 17.67 17.31 -4.52
C GLY A 191 16.60 18.28 -5.05
N THR A 192 15.90 17.85 -6.08
CA THR A 192 14.86 18.66 -6.76
C THR A 192 13.51 17.96 -6.81
N TYR A 193 13.36 16.84 -6.11
CA TYR A 193 12.10 16.08 -6.10
C TYR A 193 10.98 16.91 -5.47
N THR A 194 9.82 16.91 -6.10
CA THR A 194 8.59 17.52 -5.57
C THR A 194 7.49 16.47 -5.55
N TRP A 195 6.91 16.25 -4.39
CA TRP A 195 5.73 15.41 -4.29
C TRP A 195 4.55 16.06 -5.00
N THR A 196 3.91 15.31 -5.87
CA THR A 196 2.67 15.71 -6.55
C THR A 196 1.66 14.59 -6.50
N MET A 197 0.38 14.92 -6.45
CA MET A 197 -0.68 13.93 -6.64
C MET A 197 -0.58 13.35 -8.06
N PRO A 198 -0.75 12.02 -8.23
CA PRO A 198 -0.69 11.40 -9.55
C PRO A 198 -1.84 11.87 -10.44
N ASP A 199 -1.61 11.80 -11.76
CA ASP A 199 -2.67 12.07 -12.72
C ASP A 199 -3.71 10.94 -12.71
N THR A 200 -4.97 11.32 -12.94
CA THR A 200 -6.04 10.33 -13.12
C THR A 200 -5.91 9.66 -14.49
N LEU A 201 -6.15 8.37 -14.52
CA LEU A 201 -6.16 7.62 -15.77
C LEU A 201 -7.44 7.89 -16.58
N PRO A 202 -7.36 7.90 -17.92
CA PRO A 202 -8.54 7.99 -18.77
C PRO A 202 -9.48 6.80 -18.53
N ALA A 203 -10.77 7.02 -18.80
CA ALA A 203 -11.77 5.96 -18.77
C ALA A 203 -11.36 4.80 -19.71
N ARG A 204 -11.65 3.58 -19.30
CA ARG A 204 -11.36 2.37 -20.08
C ARG A 204 -12.49 1.38 -19.87
N ALA A 205 -13.05 0.87 -20.96
CA ALA A 205 -14.14 -0.11 -20.89
C ALA A 205 -13.79 -1.29 -19.97
N SER A 206 -14.79 -1.81 -19.28
CA SER A 206 -14.67 -3.01 -18.44
C SER A 206 -14.04 -4.16 -19.23
N SER A 207 -13.18 -4.91 -18.60
CA SER A 207 -12.52 -6.08 -19.18
C SER A 207 -12.44 -7.22 -18.19
N LEU A 208 -12.31 -8.46 -18.68
CA LEU A 208 -12.06 -9.64 -17.86
C LEU A 208 -10.81 -10.34 -18.37
N ALA A 209 -9.79 -10.40 -17.52
CA ALA A 209 -8.63 -11.24 -17.73
C ALA A 209 -8.81 -12.59 -17.02
N VAL A 210 -8.46 -13.67 -17.70
CA VAL A 210 -8.58 -15.04 -17.18
C VAL A 210 -7.18 -15.64 -17.04
N ILE A 211 -6.83 -16.03 -15.83
CA ILE A 211 -5.62 -16.80 -15.51
C ILE A 211 -6.04 -18.22 -15.22
N SER A 212 -5.73 -19.14 -16.14
CA SER A 212 -6.09 -20.55 -16.01
C SER A 212 -5.30 -21.22 -14.88
N ARG A 213 -6.01 -21.81 -13.91
CA ARG A 213 -5.47 -22.63 -12.82
C ARG A 213 -6.46 -23.73 -12.48
N ALA A 214 -5.94 -24.93 -12.25
CA ALA A 214 -6.73 -26.04 -11.70
C ALA A 214 -6.77 -25.88 -10.17
N LEU A 215 -7.85 -25.28 -9.67
CA LEU A 215 -8.04 -24.97 -8.26
C LEU A 215 -9.38 -25.53 -7.76
N PRO A 216 -9.48 -25.92 -6.49
CA PRO A 216 -10.75 -26.39 -5.89
C PRO A 216 -11.82 -25.29 -5.82
N THR A 217 -11.40 -24.03 -5.72
CA THR A 217 -12.25 -22.83 -5.78
C THR A 217 -11.68 -21.81 -6.75
N ASN A 218 -12.50 -20.87 -7.19
CA ASN A 218 -12.06 -19.82 -8.12
C ASN A 218 -11.98 -18.48 -7.37
N TYR A 219 -11.11 -17.63 -7.85
CA TYR A 219 -10.85 -16.29 -7.30
C TYR A 219 -11.21 -15.24 -8.33
N LEU A 220 -12.04 -14.30 -7.96
CA LEU A 220 -12.49 -13.22 -8.85
C LEU A 220 -12.34 -11.89 -8.13
N SER A 221 -11.69 -10.95 -8.78
CA SER A 221 -11.63 -9.56 -8.33
C SER A 221 -11.88 -8.60 -9.47
N GLY A 222 -12.59 -7.53 -9.18
CA GLY A 222 -12.82 -6.42 -10.11
C GLY A 222 -12.41 -5.12 -9.46
N THR A 223 -11.49 -4.36 -10.08
CA THR A 223 -11.04 -3.07 -9.57
C THR A 223 -11.63 -1.92 -10.35
N TYR A 224 -12.14 -0.93 -9.64
CA TYR A 224 -12.54 0.37 -10.15
C TYR A 224 -11.61 1.46 -9.62
N ARG A 225 -11.41 2.50 -10.44
CA ARG A 225 -10.53 3.63 -10.10
C ARG A 225 -11.35 4.76 -9.51
N GLY A 226 -10.84 5.36 -8.44
CA GLY A 226 -11.48 6.43 -7.70
C GLY A 226 -10.86 7.81 -7.98
N PRO A 227 -11.18 8.80 -7.13
CA PRO A 227 -10.61 10.14 -7.16
C PRO A 227 -9.16 10.15 -6.66
N ARG A 228 -8.52 11.32 -6.71
CA ARG A 228 -7.32 11.57 -5.91
C ARG A 228 -7.69 11.62 -4.42
N ALA A 229 -6.79 11.18 -3.55
CA ALA A 229 -7.04 11.12 -2.11
C ALA A 229 -7.31 12.51 -1.47
N ASN A 230 -6.87 13.60 -2.10
CA ASN A 230 -7.17 14.97 -1.67
C ASN A 230 -8.51 15.51 -2.16
N GLU A 231 -9.22 14.78 -3.01
CA GLU A 231 -10.53 15.19 -3.49
C GLU A 231 -11.65 14.85 -2.48
N LYS A 232 -12.70 15.66 -2.47
CA LYS A 232 -13.87 15.49 -1.58
C LYS A 232 -14.53 14.11 -1.71
N ASP A 233 -14.51 13.52 -2.90
CA ASP A 233 -15.15 12.24 -3.17
C ASP A 233 -14.43 11.04 -2.51
N ALA A 234 -13.20 11.19 -2.03
CA ALA A 234 -12.44 10.09 -1.42
C ALA A 234 -13.12 9.53 -0.15
N ALA A 235 -13.61 10.40 0.74
CA ALA A 235 -14.34 9.98 1.94
C ALA A 235 -15.67 9.28 1.59
N ALA A 236 -16.43 9.85 0.63
CA ALA A 236 -17.67 9.24 0.18
C ALA A 236 -17.45 7.87 -0.49
N LEU A 237 -16.35 7.71 -1.25
CA LEU A 237 -16.02 6.44 -1.89
C LEU A 237 -15.59 5.38 -0.85
N ARG A 238 -14.92 5.78 0.22
CA ARG A 238 -14.58 4.88 1.35
C ARG A 238 -15.86 4.33 2.00
N VAL A 239 -16.82 5.21 2.31
CA VAL A 239 -18.13 4.79 2.86
C VAL A 239 -18.87 3.91 1.87
N THR A 240 -18.86 4.25 0.57
CA THR A 240 -19.49 3.46 -0.49
C THR A 240 -18.91 2.06 -0.58
N ALA A 241 -17.59 1.91 -0.52
CA ALA A 241 -16.93 0.60 -0.56
C ALA A 241 -17.37 -0.28 0.63
N ALA A 242 -17.49 0.29 1.82
CA ALA A 242 -17.95 -0.46 2.99
C ALA A 242 -19.43 -0.85 2.91
N VAL A 243 -20.31 0.04 2.40
CA VAL A 243 -21.70 -0.31 2.12
C VAL A 243 -21.76 -1.47 1.13
N LEU A 244 -21.03 -1.37 0.03
CA LEU A 244 -20.94 -2.41 -0.99
C LEU A 244 -20.44 -3.74 -0.41
N SER A 245 -19.43 -3.69 0.46
CA SER A 245 -18.89 -4.88 1.14
C SER A 245 -19.97 -5.58 1.98
N GLY A 246 -20.73 -4.83 2.77
CA GLY A 246 -21.85 -5.36 3.56
C GLY A 246 -22.95 -5.96 2.69
N GLN A 247 -23.31 -5.32 1.59
CA GLN A 247 -24.29 -5.83 0.63
C GLN A 247 -23.81 -7.10 -0.05
N MET A 248 -22.55 -7.14 -0.51
CA MET A 248 -21.96 -8.34 -1.12
C MET A 248 -21.92 -9.51 -0.12
N PHE A 249 -21.53 -9.26 1.12
CA PHE A 249 -21.54 -10.28 2.16
C PHE A 249 -22.94 -10.83 2.38
N SER A 250 -23.95 -9.96 2.51
CA SER A 250 -25.34 -10.36 2.69
C SER A 250 -25.87 -11.16 1.50
N GLU A 251 -25.71 -10.65 0.27
CA GLU A 251 -26.31 -11.26 -0.92
C GLU A 251 -25.54 -12.53 -1.35
N ILE A 252 -24.21 -12.53 -1.37
CA ILE A 252 -23.44 -13.63 -1.92
C ILE A 252 -23.27 -14.75 -0.88
N ARG A 253 -22.93 -14.39 0.37
CA ARG A 253 -22.69 -15.37 1.43
C ARG A 253 -23.97 -15.76 2.15
N SER A 254 -24.69 -14.79 2.75
CA SER A 254 -25.78 -15.13 3.68
C SER A 254 -27.03 -15.64 2.97
N LYS A 255 -27.43 -15.02 1.85
CA LYS A 255 -28.66 -15.40 1.13
C LYS A 255 -28.46 -16.50 0.11
N ASN A 256 -27.35 -16.47 -0.63
CA ASN A 256 -27.13 -17.41 -1.74
C ASN A 256 -26.10 -18.50 -1.45
N ASN A 257 -25.38 -18.42 -0.32
CA ASN A 257 -24.37 -19.42 0.10
C ASN A 257 -23.34 -19.76 -0.99
N LEU A 258 -22.92 -18.76 -1.78
CA LEU A 258 -22.02 -18.96 -2.92
C LEU A 258 -20.54 -18.87 -2.53
N THR A 259 -20.22 -18.36 -1.35
CA THR A 259 -18.86 -18.11 -0.91
C THR A 259 -18.71 -18.11 0.61
N TYR A 260 -17.48 -18.33 1.07
CA TYR A 260 -17.08 -17.99 2.44
C TYR A 260 -16.63 -16.53 2.56
N THR A 261 -16.03 -15.97 1.49
CA THR A 261 -15.44 -14.59 1.50
C THR A 261 -15.97 -13.77 0.33
N ALA A 262 -16.69 -12.69 0.65
CA ALA A 262 -17.09 -11.64 -0.27
C ALA A 262 -16.80 -10.30 0.38
N ALA A 263 -16.10 -9.40 -0.31
CA ALA A 263 -15.72 -8.08 0.21
C ALA A 263 -15.57 -7.04 -0.91
N ALA A 264 -15.68 -5.77 -0.54
CA ALA A 264 -15.37 -4.64 -1.41
C ALA A 264 -14.32 -3.74 -0.73
N PRO A 265 -13.03 -4.14 -0.72
CA PRO A 265 -11.98 -3.36 -0.08
C PRO A 265 -11.73 -2.02 -0.78
N TYR A 266 -11.35 -1.04 0.02
CA TYR A 266 -10.92 0.29 -0.38
C TYR A 266 -9.41 0.40 -0.26
N SER A 267 -8.73 0.90 -1.31
CA SER A 267 -7.29 1.13 -1.31
C SER A 267 -6.98 2.60 -1.09
N ASP A 268 -6.38 2.90 0.07
CA ASP A 268 -6.02 4.26 0.49
C ASP A 268 -4.62 4.62 -0.01
N ARG A 269 -4.55 5.12 -1.24
CA ARG A 269 -3.35 5.59 -1.92
C ARG A 269 -3.63 6.93 -2.60
N ALA A 270 -2.62 7.63 -3.11
CA ALA A 270 -2.80 8.96 -3.69
C ALA A 270 -3.84 8.98 -4.83
N LEU A 271 -3.90 7.94 -5.65
CA LEU A 271 -4.99 7.68 -6.58
C LEU A 271 -5.82 6.53 -6.02
N VAL A 272 -6.91 6.88 -5.35
CA VAL A 272 -7.80 5.94 -4.67
C VAL A 272 -8.35 4.89 -5.64
N SER A 273 -8.55 3.70 -5.17
CA SER A 273 -9.28 2.64 -5.88
C SER A 273 -10.11 1.82 -4.90
N GLY A 274 -11.02 1.06 -5.44
CA GLY A 274 -11.69 0.01 -4.69
C GLY A 274 -11.84 -1.22 -5.54
N SER A 275 -12.13 -2.33 -4.91
CA SER A 275 -12.33 -3.58 -5.63
C SER A 275 -13.54 -4.34 -5.10
N LEU A 276 -13.97 -5.32 -5.88
CA LEU A 276 -14.94 -6.32 -5.50
C LEU A 276 -14.20 -7.65 -5.52
N TYR A 277 -14.30 -8.43 -4.46
CA TYR A 277 -13.56 -9.69 -4.31
C TYR A 277 -14.48 -10.81 -3.86
N VAL A 278 -14.30 -11.99 -4.45
CA VAL A 278 -14.99 -13.21 -4.05
C VAL A 278 -14.15 -14.45 -4.35
N THR A 279 -14.24 -15.45 -3.46
CA THR A 279 -13.82 -16.84 -3.76
C THR A 279 -15.08 -17.69 -3.91
N THR A 280 -15.20 -18.47 -5.00
CA THR A 280 -16.43 -19.21 -5.25
C THR A 280 -16.24 -20.39 -6.21
N THR A 281 -17.10 -21.39 -6.10
CA THR A 281 -17.23 -22.45 -7.09
C THR A 281 -18.18 -22.11 -8.24
N LEU A 282 -18.97 -21.02 -8.11
CA LEU A 282 -19.96 -20.55 -9.07
C LEU A 282 -19.67 -19.09 -9.50
N PRO A 283 -18.59 -18.84 -10.25
CA PRO A 283 -18.09 -17.49 -10.51
C PRO A 283 -19.05 -16.60 -11.31
N ASP A 284 -19.82 -17.15 -12.27
CA ASP A 284 -20.80 -16.36 -13.03
C ASP A 284 -21.95 -15.84 -12.17
N SER A 285 -22.44 -16.67 -11.24
CA SER A 285 -23.49 -16.27 -10.30
C SER A 285 -23.00 -15.17 -9.36
N ALA A 286 -21.78 -15.34 -8.81
CA ALA A 286 -21.18 -14.34 -7.94
C ALA A 286 -20.90 -13.02 -8.70
N LEU A 287 -20.35 -13.08 -9.90
CA LEU A 287 -20.11 -11.91 -10.76
C LEU A 287 -21.41 -11.15 -11.05
N LYS A 288 -22.48 -11.89 -11.39
CA LYS A 288 -23.79 -11.26 -11.61
C LYS A 288 -24.27 -10.50 -10.37
N ILE A 289 -24.23 -11.13 -9.19
CA ILE A 289 -24.67 -10.48 -7.95
C ILE A 289 -23.79 -9.26 -7.65
N MET A 290 -22.47 -9.34 -7.78
CA MET A 290 -21.57 -8.19 -7.57
C MET A 290 -21.95 -7.01 -8.45
N ARG A 291 -22.23 -7.25 -9.73
CA ARG A 291 -22.66 -6.21 -10.68
C ARG A 291 -24.05 -5.65 -10.34
N ASP A 292 -24.96 -6.51 -9.89
CA ASP A 292 -26.29 -6.07 -9.47
C ASP A 292 -26.23 -5.18 -8.22
N GLN A 293 -25.33 -5.50 -7.25
CA GLN A 293 -25.12 -4.64 -6.07
C GLN A 293 -24.51 -3.27 -6.44
N VAL A 294 -23.57 -3.24 -7.38
CA VAL A 294 -23.03 -1.98 -7.92
C VAL A 294 -24.16 -1.14 -8.56
N ARG A 295 -24.98 -1.77 -9.42
CA ARG A 295 -26.11 -1.10 -10.07
C ARG A 295 -27.11 -0.57 -9.04
N LEU A 296 -27.42 -1.35 -8.02
CA LEU A 296 -28.32 -0.95 -6.95
C LEU A 296 -27.85 0.35 -6.28
N LEU A 297 -26.55 0.46 -5.94
CA LEU A 297 -25.97 1.68 -5.36
C LEU A 297 -25.97 2.88 -6.31
N GLN A 298 -25.99 2.65 -7.61
CA GLN A 298 -26.09 3.71 -8.62
C GLN A 298 -27.52 4.22 -8.78
N GLU A 299 -28.52 3.38 -8.53
CA GLU A 299 -29.93 3.67 -8.77
C GLU A 299 -30.64 4.22 -7.52
N ILE A 300 -30.39 3.65 -6.35
CA ILE A 300 -31.08 4.04 -5.12
C ILE A 300 -30.27 5.06 -4.29
N THR A 301 -31.00 5.87 -3.51
CA THR A 301 -30.40 6.69 -2.45
C THR A 301 -30.63 6.00 -1.13
N ILE A 302 -29.55 5.61 -0.46
CA ILE A 302 -29.61 5.04 0.89
C ILE A 302 -30.00 6.15 1.87
N PRO A 303 -30.97 5.93 2.78
CA PRO A 303 -31.25 6.90 3.83
C PRO A 303 -29.98 7.20 4.64
N THR A 304 -29.65 8.48 4.82
CA THR A 304 -28.41 8.88 5.50
C THR A 304 -28.33 8.29 6.92
N GLN A 305 -29.48 8.15 7.59
CA GLN A 305 -29.54 7.51 8.91
C GLN A 305 -29.09 6.04 8.89
N ALA A 306 -29.25 5.33 7.78
CA ALA A 306 -28.81 3.95 7.62
C ALA A 306 -27.27 3.83 7.51
N LEU A 307 -26.56 4.93 7.26
CA LEU A 307 -25.10 4.96 7.25
C LEU A 307 -24.51 5.10 8.68
N ALA A 308 -25.29 5.53 9.66
CA ALA A 308 -24.79 5.81 11.01
C ALA A 308 -24.13 4.61 11.70
N PRO A 309 -24.67 3.37 11.66
CA PRO A 309 -24.00 2.20 12.23
C PRO A 309 -22.65 1.90 11.53
N LEU A 310 -22.59 2.06 10.23
CA LEU A 310 -21.37 1.85 9.45
C LEU A 310 -20.30 2.89 9.79
N ILE A 311 -20.69 4.16 9.89
CA ILE A 311 -19.78 5.23 10.32
C ILE A 311 -19.28 4.97 11.74
N GLN A 312 -20.13 4.50 12.65
CA GLN A 312 -19.73 4.12 13.99
C GLN A 312 -18.72 2.96 13.98
N GLN A 313 -18.88 1.98 13.10
CA GLN A 313 -17.89 0.92 12.90
C GLN A 313 -16.54 1.49 12.45
N PHE A 314 -16.52 2.39 11.45
CA PHE A 314 -15.29 3.07 11.04
C PHE A 314 -14.60 3.83 12.18
N LEU A 315 -15.36 4.46 13.06
CA LEU A 315 -14.79 5.12 14.22
C LEU A 315 -14.10 4.13 15.15
N THR A 316 -14.75 3.00 15.40
CA THR A 316 -14.17 1.94 16.23
C THR A 316 -12.89 1.40 15.60
N GLU A 317 -12.93 1.06 14.31
CA GLU A 317 -11.75 0.62 13.54
C GLU A 317 -10.65 1.68 13.55
N TYR A 318 -10.98 2.96 13.31
CA TYR A 318 -10.02 4.05 13.35
C TYR A 318 -9.27 4.12 14.70
N PHE A 319 -9.96 4.00 15.83
CA PHE A 319 -9.31 4.03 17.14
C PHE A 319 -8.46 2.79 17.37
N LEU A 320 -8.94 1.60 17.00
CA LEU A 320 -8.18 0.35 17.12
C LEU A 320 -6.95 0.36 16.21
N ASP A 321 -7.10 0.77 14.97
CA ASP A 321 -6.00 0.82 14.00
C ASP A 321 -4.93 1.85 14.40
N ASN A 322 -5.30 2.93 15.09
CA ASN A 322 -4.38 3.97 15.53
C ASN A 322 -3.93 3.85 17.00
N GLU A 323 -4.14 2.71 17.66
CA GLU A 323 -3.63 2.46 19.01
C GLU A 323 -2.10 2.43 19.07
N THR A 324 -1.45 1.95 17.99
CA THR A 324 0.00 1.82 17.97
C THR A 324 0.69 3.06 17.42
N SER A 325 1.85 3.40 17.98
CA SER A 325 2.67 4.52 17.46
C SER A 325 3.06 4.35 15.99
N THR A 326 3.19 3.11 15.49
CA THR A 326 3.45 2.81 14.07
C THR A 326 2.27 3.21 13.19
N ALA A 327 1.07 2.82 13.57
CA ALA A 327 -0.14 3.16 12.82
C ALA A 327 -0.41 4.68 12.84
N GLN A 328 -0.17 5.33 13.99
CA GLN A 328 -0.25 6.79 14.09
C GLN A 328 0.74 7.47 13.13
N ALA A 329 1.98 6.98 13.06
CA ALA A 329 2.99 7.53 12.15
C ALA A 329 2.55 7.40 10.68
N ASP A 330 2.00 6.26 10.28
CA ASP A 330 1.49 6.04 8.92
C ASP A 330 0.29 6.93 8.61
N PHE A 331 -0.63 7.08 9.55
CA PHE A 331 -1.80 7.92 9.38
C PHE A 331 -1.44 9.41 9.22
N LEU A 332 -0.47 9.90 10.03
CA LEU A 332 0.06 11.25 9.94
C LEU A 332 0.80 11.46 8.61
N ALA A 333 1.61 10.47 8.16
CA ALA A 333 2.30 10.53 6.88
C ALA A 333 1.31 10.61 5.70
N ARG A 334 0.26 9.79 5.68
CA ARG A 334 -0.80 9.84 4.67
C ARG A 334 -1.49 11.20 4.65
N SER A 335 -1.83 11.72 5.82
CA SER A 335 -2.45 13.04 5.96
C SER A 335 -1.56 14.14 5.41
N GLN A 336 -0.27 14.14 5.76
CA GLN A 336 0.70 15.09 5.24
C GLN A 336 0.84 14.99 3.71
N LEU A 337 1.00 13.78 3.18
CA LEU A 337 1.26 13.59 1.76
C LEU A 337 0.03 13.82 0.89
N TYR A 338 -1.12 13.27 1.31
CA TYR A 338 -2.33 13.31 0.47
C TYR A 338 -3.14 14.58 0.64
N LYS A 339 -3.06 15.23 1.80
CA LYS A 339 -3.83 16.46 2.09
C LYS A 339 -2.95 17.71 2.19
N GLY A 340 -1.61 17.55 2.18
CA GLY A 340 -0.66 18.64 2.38
C GLY A 340 -0.57 19.16 3.81
N ASP A 341 -1.27 18.50 4.74
CA ASP A 341 -1.41 18.93 6.14
C ASP A 341 -1.65 17.73 7.03
N TRP A 342 -0.71 17.42 7.92
CA TRP A 342 -0.85 16.30 8.86
C TRP A 342 -2.03 16.47 9.85
N HIS A 343 -2.46 17.72 10.16
CA HIS A 343 -3.67 17.98 10.93
C HIS A 343 -4.97 17.54 10.22
N ALA A 344 -4.91 17.20 8.92
CA ALA A 344 -6.06 16.57 8.26
C ALA A 344 -6.46 15.24 8.91
N ALA A 345 -5.55 14.59 9.64
CA ALA A 345 -5.84 13.43 10.47
C ALA A 345 -6.99 13.70 11.48
N GLU A 346 -7.03 14.90 12.07
CA GLU A 346 -8.05 15.28 13.06
C GLU A 346 -9.44 15.43 12.43
N ARG A 347 -9.52 15.75 11.14
CA ARG A 347 -10.77 15.93 10.40
C ARG A 347 -11.35 14.66 9.80
N PHE A 348 -10.57 13.58 9.76
CA PHE A 348 -10.95 12.32 9.10
C PHE A 348 -12.32 11.81 9.55
N ILE A 349 -12.58 11.81 10.86
CA ILE A 349 -13.85 11.36 11.42
C ILE A 349 -15.00 12.29 10.99
N ALA A 350 -14.77 13.60 11.01
CA ALA A 350 -15.78 14.57 10.60
C ALA A 350 -16.12 14.44 9.12
N ASP A 351 -15.12 14.20 8.28
CA ASP A 351 -15.28 13.97 6.84
C ASP A 351 -16.13 12.72 6.55
N LEU A 352 -15.93 11.63 7.31
CA LEU A 352 -16.76 10.43 7.17
C LEU A 352 -18.21 10.66 7.64
N ARG A 353 -18.40 11.39 8.74
CA ARG A 353 -19.73 11.71 9.26
C ARG A 353 -20.55 12.64 8.34
N ALA A 354 -19.87 13.44 7.54
CA ALA A 354 -20.51 14.34 6.59
C ALA A 354 -21.03 13.64 5.34
N VAL A 355 -20.68 12.36 5.11
CA VAL A 355 -21.12 11.60 3.93
C VAL A 355 -22.62 11.31 4.02
N THR A 356 -23.34 11.65 2.96
CA THR A 356 -24.78 11.41 2.81
C THR A 356 -25.07 10.22 1.90
N GLY A 357 -26.29 9.71 1.95
CA GLY A 357 -26.73 8.67 1.00
C GLY A 357 -26.73 9.15 -0.45
N GLU A 358 -26.94 10.44 -0.70
CA GLU A 358 -26.82 11.03 -2.03
C GLU A 358 -25.37 11.07 -2.51
N ASP A 359 -24.39 11.32 -1.61
CA ASP A 359 -22.99 11.21 -1.96
C ASP A 359 -22.62 9.78 -2.34
N VAL A 360 -23.11 8.77 -1.60
CA VAL A 360 -22.92 7.35 -1.94
C VAL A 360 -23.43 7.06 -3.35
N ARG A 361 -24.65 7.48 -3.69
CA ARG A 361 -25.23 7.31 -5.04
C ARG A 361 -24.39 8.02 -6.10
N ARG A 362 -24.03 9.26 -5.86
CA ARG A 362 -23.26 10.10 -6.79
C ARG A 362 -21.89 9.50 -7.09
N VAL A 363 -21.14 9.10 -6.07
CA VAL A 363 -19.80 8.49 -6.27
C VAL A 363 -19.90 7.09 -6.87
N SER A 364 -20.97 6.33 -6.57
CA SER A 364 -21.22 5.04 -7.21
C SER A 364 -21.40 5.20 -8.73
N ARG A 365 -22.19 6.18 -9.18
CA ARG A 365 -22.37 6.49 -10.61
C ARG A 365 -21.08 6.97 -11.26
N ARG A 366 -20.26 7.72 -10.53
CA ARG A 366 -19.05 8.32 -11.08
C ARG A 366 -17.88 7.34 -11.17
N TYR A 367 -17.68 6.47 -10.18
CA TYR A 367 -16.47 5.67 -10.01
C TYR A 367 -16.69 4.15 -10.08
N LEU A 368 -17.84 3.61 -9.68
CA LEU A 368 -18.13 2.17 -9.74
C LEU A 368 -18.51 1.75 -11.17
N ARG A 369 -17.63 2.04 -12.11
CA ARG A 369 -17.77 1.76 -13.53
C ARG A 369 -16.41 1.40 -14.12
N ASP A 370 -16.39 0.96 -15.35
CA ASP A 370 -15.14 0.65 -16.07
C ASP A 370 -14.29 -0.38 -15.30
N VAL A 371 -14.95 -1.30 -14.57
CA VAL A 371 -14.32 -2.26 -13.67
C VAL A 371 -13.42 -3.20 -14.47
N GLN A 372 -12.18 -3.33 -14.03
CA GLN A 372 -11.22 -4.25 -14.61
C GLN A 372 -11.21 -5.53 -13.79
N TRP A 373 -11.68 -6.62 -14.38
CA TRP A 373 -11.85 -7.90 -13.71
C TRP A 373 -10.67 -8.83 -13.98
N VAL A 374 -10.29 -9.59 -12.98
CA VAL A 374 -9.36 -10.71 -13.07
C VAL A 374 -9.99 -11.94 -12.42
N TYR A 375 -9.95 -13.02 -13.15
CA TYR A 375 -10.40 -14.33 -12.70
C TYR A 375 -9.23 -15.31 -12.69
N ILE A 376 -9.07 -16.05 -11.60
CA ILE A 376 -8.11 -17.16 -11.48
C ILE A 376 -8.89 -18.42 -11.17
N GLY A 377 -8.84 -19.40 -12.05
CA GLY A 377 -9.56 -20.66 -11.91
C GLY A 377 -9.71 -21.40 -13.22
N ASP A 378 -10.71 -22.31 -13.27
CA ASP A 378 -11.04 -23.06 -14.47
C ASP A 378 -11.76 -22.17 -15.50
N PRO A 379 -11.17 -21.91 -16.68
CA PRO A 379 -11.77 -21.05 -17.71
C PRO A 379 -13.16 -21.51 -18.19
N ALA A 380 -13.49 -22.78 -18.04
CA ALA A 380 -14.78 -23.32 -18.44
C ALA A 380 -15.93 -22.92 -17.49
N ARG A 381 -15.58 -22.39 -16.31
CA ARG A 381 -16.57 -21.99 -15.28
C ARG A 381 -16.98 -20.54 -15.33
N ILE A 382 -16.43 -19.74 -16.24
CA ILE A 382 -16.75 -18.31 -16.38
C ILE A 382 -17.10 -17.97 -17.82
N THR A 383 -18.31 -17.42 -17.99
CA THR A 383 -18.73 -16.85 -19.27
C THR A 383 -18.15 -15.44 -19.37
N ARG A 384 -17.30 -15.15 -20.31
CA ARG A 384 -16.62 -13.83 -20.45
C ARG A 384 -17.55 -12.64 -20.73
N ARG A 385 -18.81 -12.71 -20.32
CA ARG A 385 -19.81 -11.63 -20.44
C ARG A 385 -19.71 -10.69 -19.22
N ILE A 386 -19.11 -9.52 -19.40
CA ILE A 386 -18.95 -8.46 -18.41
C ILE A 386 -19.69 -7.19 -18.82
#